data_28efac6d385b87bb9dcd74615a7f3d9c
#
_entry.id   28efac6d385b87bb9dcd74615a7f3d9c
#
_cell.length_a   1.000
_cell.length_b   1.000
_cell.length_c   1.000
_cell.angle_alpha   90.00
_cell.angle_beta   90.00
_cell.angle_gamma   90.00
#
_symmetry.space_group_name_H-M   'P 1'
#
loop_
_entity.id
_entity.type
_entity.pdbx_description
1 polymer ?
#
loop_
_entity_poly.entity_id
_entity_poly.type
_entity_poly.pdbx_seq_one_letter_code
_entity_poly.pdbx_strand_id
1 'polypeptide(L)'
;TSAFGVFATADYGVNNIVIKDSDTNRVYKAYQIFDQASATNTISWGNGINGDALLTSLKTSGLSTYMSQFDSAENAADVAKIISDADHWTKEDTAKFAKAASGCIVDNKAVTATEADGKYTIVVPSVGYYLVVDATENNGVDKANSALILNVSGTTDVTPKRTKPTLTKQIKHNENNSWGDVGDNAIGDDVEFKITTTIPSDVSAYDKYTYTVRDQLSEGFTFNDNLTYKYYDADGQEITSVTVGP
;
A
#
# COMPACT_ATOMS: atom_id res chain seq x y z
N THR A 1 -11.46 13.17 -3.08
CA THR A 1 -12.81 12.75 -2.69
C THR A 1 -12.67 11.66 -1.66
N SER A 2 -13.11 11.94 -0.44
CA SER A 2 -13.08 11.04 0.71
C SER A 2 -13.70 9.69 0.36
N ALA A 3 -13.02 8.60 0.66
CA ALA A 3 -13.51 7.24 0.40
C ALA A 3 -14.68 6.84 1.34
N PHE A 4 -15.03 7.69 2.28
CA PHE A 4 -16.09 7.46 3.25
C PHE A 4 -17.32 8.30 2.88
N GLY A 5 -18.12 7.80 1.93
CA GLY A 5 -19.44 8.34 1.64
C GLY A 5 -20.49 7.83 2.63
N VAL A 6 -21.59 8.55 2.75
CA VAL A 6 -22.78 8.16 3.51
C VAL A 6 -23.21 6.74 3.14
N PHE A 7 -23.52 5.91 4.13
CA PHE A 7 -24.08 4.58 3.91
C PHE A 7 -25.35 4.68 3.06
N ALA A 8 -25.30 4.15 1.84
CA ALA A 8 -26.48 4.08 0.98
C ALA A 8 -27.43 3.00 1.50
N THR A 9 -28.73 3.25 1.39
CA THR A 9 -29.77 2.25 1.65
C THR A 9 -29.64 1.08 0.70
N ALA A 10 -29.75 -0.14 1.21
CA ALA A 10 -29.55 -1.37 0.49
C ALA A 10 -30.37 -1.45 -0.81
N ASP A 11 -29.69 -1.57 -1.93
CA ASP A 11 -30.23 -2.18 -3.12
C ASP A 11 -29.91 -3.68 -3.04
N TYR A 12 -30.92 -4.53 -3.23
CA TYR A 12 -30.78 -6.02 -3.20
C TYR A 12 -30.02 -6.56 -4.44
N GLY A 13 -29.15 -5.76 -5.02
CA GLY A 13 -28.25 -6.14 -6.10
C GLY A 13 -27.05 -6.95 -5.60
N VAL A 14 -26.33 -7.56 -6.53
CA VAL A 14 -25.08 -8.26 -6.26
C VAL A 14 -24.03 -7.23 -5.85
N ASN A 15 -23.49 -7.36 -4.63
CA ASN A 15 -22.42 -6.48 -4.15
C ASN A 15 -21.08 -7.02 -4.63
N ASN A 16 -20.43 -6.29 -5.50
CA ASN A 16 -19.17 -6.69 -6.11
C ASN A 16 -18.08 -5.65 -5.87
N ILE A 17 -16.88 -6.13 -5.60
CA ILE A 17 -15.66 -5.35 -5.71
C ILE A 17 -14.96 -5.81 -6.99
N VAL A 18 -14.80 -4.92 -7.95
CA VAL A 18 -14.14 -5.20 -9.22
C VAL A 18 -12.78 -4.49 -9.24
N ILE A 19 -11.72 -5.27 -9.18
CA ILE A 19 -10.35 -4.76 -9.18
C ILE A 19 -9.81 -4.87 -10.61
N LYS A 20 -9.54 -3.72 -11.22
CA LYS A 20 -8.96 -3.61 -12.57
C LYS A 20 -7.44 -3.67 -12.45
N ASP A 21 -6.88 -4.84 -12.73
CA ASP A 21 -5.46 -5.09 -12.64
C ASP A 21 -5.00 -5.96 -13.78
N SER A 22 -4.08 -5.45 -14.57
CA SER A 22 -3.52 -6.17 -15.72
C SER A 22 -2.51 -7.26 -15.33
N ASP A 23 -2.03 -7.26 -14.08
CA ASP A 23 -1.17 -8.33 -13.61
C ASP A 23 -2.00 -9.59 -13.38
N THR A 24 -1.67 -10.67 -14.05
CA THR A 24 -2.24 -12.01 -13.81
C THR A 24 -1.59 -12.66 -12.60
N ASN A 25 -2.22 -13.70 -12.05
CA ASN A 25 -1.72 -14.45 -10.88
C ASN A 25 -1.68 -13.64 -9.57
N ARG A 26 -2.58 -12.69 -9.41
CA ARG A 26 -2.80 -12.01 -8.13
C ARG A 26 -3.86 -12.74 -7.31
N VAL A 27 -3.73 -12.63 -6.01
CA VAL A 27 -4.70 -13.15 -5.04
C VAL A 27 -5.24 -11.99 -4.23
N TYR A 28 -6.43 -11.53 -4.59
CA TYR A 28 -7.12 -10.51 -3.81
C TYR A 28 -8.10 -11.15 -2.84
N LYS A 29 -8.12 -10.65 -1.60
CA LYS A 29 -9.05 -11.07 -0.56
C LYS A 29 -9.73 -9.85 0.05
N ALA A 30 -11.04 -9.97 0.32
CA ALA A 30 -11.81 -8.95 1.04
C ALA A 30 -12.23 -9.48 2.41
N TYR A 31 -12.14 -8.61 3.41
CA TYR A 31 -12.54 -8.87 4.79
C TYR A 31 -13.52 -7.78 5.22
N GLN A 32 -14.71 -8.17 5.67
CA GLN A 32 -15.69 -7.21 6.15
C GLN A 32 -15.25 -6.60 7.48
N ILE A 33 -15.08 -5.26 7.50
CA ILE A 33 -14.72 -4.52 8.71
C ILE A 33 -15.97 -4.11 9.48
N PHE A 34 -16.93 -3.51 8.77
CA PHE A 34 -18.20 -3.09 9.35
C PHE A 34 -19.33 -3.74 8.60
N ASP A 35 -20.28 -4.25 9.36
CA ASP A 35 -21.59 -4.71 8.89
C ASP A 35 -22.64 -3.68 9.26
N GLN A 36 -23.53 -3.40 8.33
CA GLN A 36 -24.68 -2.52 8.54
C GLN A 36 -25.95 -3.33 8.47
N ALA A 37 -26.60 -3.52 9.62
CA ALA A 37 -27.90 -4.16 9.65
C ALA A 37 -28.95 -3.25 9.04
N SER A 38 -29.45 -3.60 7.84
CA SER A 38 -30.43 -2.79 7.07
C SER A 38 -31.73 -2.50 7.84
N ALA A 39 -32.11 -3.40 8.74
CA ALA A 39 -33.35 -3.28 9.50
C ALA A 39 -33.28 -2.25 10.65
N THR A 40 -32.11 -2.04 11.24
CA THR A 40 -31.92 -1.19 12.43
C THR A 40 -31.01 0.00 12.19
N ASN A 41 -30.40 0.09 11.02
CA ASN A 41 -29.35 1.05 10.71
C ASN A 41 -28.18 1.07 11.73
N THR A 42 -27.92 -0.09 12.35
CA THR A 42 -26.91 -0.25 13.37
C THR A 42 -25.62 -0.74 12.73
N ILE A 43 -24.51 -0.10 13.07
CA ILE A 43 -23.17 -0.52 12.63
C ILE A 43 -22.58 -1.43 13.70
N SER A 44 -22.12 -2.61 13.27
CA SER A 44 -21.40 -3.57 14.10
C SER A 44 -20.10 -3.98 13.42
N TRP A 45 -19.21 -4.65 14.15
CA TRP A 45 -18.04 -5.25 13.52
C TRP A 45 -18.46 -6.33 12.53
N GLY A 46 -17.86 -6.27 11.35
CA GLY A 46 -18.01 -7.33 10.36
C GLY A 46 -17.28 -8.61 10.78
N ASN A 47 -17.65 -9.71 10.15
CA ASN A 47 -17.07 -11.01 10.48
C ASN A 47 -15.62 -11.21 9.99
N GLY A 48 -15.13 -10.32 9.11
CA GLY A 48 -13.78 -10.37 8.55
C GLY A 48 -12.70 -9.83 9.48
N ILE A 49 -13.10 -9.21 10.61
CA ILE A 49 -12.17 -8.52 11.51
C ILE A 49 -12.38 -8.96 12.97
N ASN A 50 -11.31 -9.04 13.73
CA ASN A 50 -11.38 -9.07 15.19
C ASN A 50 -11.54 -7.63 15.69
N GLY A 51 -12.76 -7.22 15.97
CA GLY A 51 -13.10 -5.84 16.29
C GLY A 51 -12.46 -5.33 17.58
N ASP A 52 -12.36 -6.18 18.61
CA ASP A 52 -11.74 -5.80 19.90
C ASP A 52 -10.22 -5.60 19.73
N ALA A 53 -9.57 -6.45 18.94
CA ALA A 53 -8.16 -6.29 18.62
C ALA A 53 -7.92 -5.02 17.79
N LEU A 54 -8.79 -4.73 16.80
CA LEU A 54 -8.70 -3.52 16.00
C LEU A 54 -8.87 -2.28 16.88
N LEU A 55 -9.89 -2.24 17.71
CA LEU A 55 -10.14 -1.12 18.63
C LEU A 55 -8.95 -0.86 19.55
N THR A 56 -8.35 -1.92 20.09
CA THR A 56 -7.14 -1.85 20.91
C THR A 56 -5.96 -1.28 20.08
N SER A 57 -5.75 -1.78 18.88
CA SER A 57 -4.68 -1.31 18.00
C SER A 57 -4.83 0.18 17.66
N LEU A 58 -6.05 0.63 17.35
CA LEU A 58 -6.34 2.03 17.04
C LEU A 58 -6.06 2.98 18.21
N LYS A 59 -6.25 2.53 19.45
CA LYS A 59 -5.99 3.34 20.67
C LYS A 59 -4.51 3.39 21.06
N THR A 60 -3.73 2.38 20.71
CA THR A 60 -2.33 2.24 21.20
C THR A 60 -1.27 2.70 20.21
N SER A 61 -1.59 2.82 18.95
CA SER A 61 -0.62 3.24 17.94
C SER A 61 -0.53 4.77 17.91
N GLY A 62 0.65 5.35 17.98
CA GLY A 62 0.92 6.79 17.82
C GLY A 62 0.48 7.32 16.43
N LEU A 63 -0.80 7.20 16.17
CA LEU A 63 -1.49 7.59 14.95
C LEU A 63 -1.52 9.12 14.83
N SER A 64 -1.92 9.65 13.68
CA SER A 64 -2.02 11.09 13.45
C SER A 64 -2.90 11.80 14.51
N THR A 65 -2.77 13.12 14.63
CA THR A 65 -3.50 13.90 15.62
C THR A 65 -5.02 13.68 15.56
N TYR A 66 -5.57 13.48 14.36
CA TYR A 66 -7.02 13.19 14.22
C TYR A 66 -7.38 11.78 14.70
N MET A 67 -6.52 10.80 14.45
CA MET A 67 -6.77 9.42 14.88
C MET A 67 -6.75 9.25 16.42
N SER A 68 -6.29 10.23 17.18
CA SER A 68 -6.44 10.25 18.65
C SER A 68 -7.91 10.24 19.10
N GLN A 69 -8.85 10.58 18.20
CA GLN A 69 -10.29 10.45 18.46
C GLN A 69 -10.72 9.01 18.79
N PHE A 70 -9.95 8.01 18.34
CA PHE A 70 -10.22 6.60 18.70
C PHE A 70 -10.03 6.30 20.19
N ASP A 71 -9.32 7.14 20.93
CA ASP A 71 -9.15 6.95 22.39
C ASP A 71 -10.48 6.87 23.14
N SER A 72 -11.49 7.60 22.65
CA SER A 72 -12.85 7.61 23.20
C SER A 72 -13.82 6.61 22.58
N ALA A 73 -13.41 5.92 21.50
CA ALA A 73 -14.28 4.94 20.84
C ALA A 73 -14.45 3.67 21.71
N GLU A 74 -15.67 3.16 21.78
CA GLU A 74 -16.00 1.97 22.56
C GLU A 74 -16.47 0.80 21.70
N ASN A 75 -16.90 1.07 20.47
CA ASN A 75 -17.51 0.08 19.60
C ASN A 75 -17.33 0.43 18.12
N ALA A 76 -17.84 -0.46 17.25
CA ALA A 76 -17.78 -0.31 15.80
C ALA A 76 -18.44 0.99 15.29
N ALA A 77 -19.55 1.40 15.89
CA ALA A 77 -20.28 2.59 15.46
C ALA A 77 -19.48 3.87 15.75
N ASP A 78 -18.78 3.93 16.88
CA ASP A 78 -17.91 5.06 17.22
C ASP A 78 -16.75 5.14 16.24
N VAL A 79 -16.09 4.02 15.92
CA VAL A 79 -15.01 3.98 14.94
C VAL A 79 -15.52 4.39 13.57
N ALA A 80 -16.66 3.85 13.12
CA ALA A 80 -17.25 4.20 11.83
C ALA A 80 -17.58 5.70 11.72
N LYS A 81 -18.06 6.30 12.82
CA LYS A 81 -18.35 7.74 12.89
C LYS A 81 -17.08 8.58 12.70
N ILE A 82 -15.97 8.20 13.35
CA ILE A 82 -14.69 8.92 13.24
C ILE A 82 -14.18 8.87 11.80
N ILE A 83 -14.14 7.68 11.17
CA ILE A 83 -13.63 7.53 9.81
C ILE A 83 -14.56 8.11 8.74
N SER A 84 -15.81 8.40 9.06
CA SER A 84 -16.76 9.05 8.15
C SER A 84 -16.66 10.58 8.13
N ASP A 85 -15.85 11.17 9.01
CA ASP A 85 -15.64 12.62 9.07
C ASP A 85 -14.79 13.08 7.88
N ALA A 86 -15.46 13.45 6.79
CA ALA A 86 -14.84 13.83 5.53
C ALA A 86 -13.98 15.10 5.62
N ASP A 87 -14.19 15.93 6.63
CA ASP A 87 -13.48 17.20 6.79
C ASP A 87 -12.11 17.01 7.45
N HIS A 88 -11.94 15.96 8.24
CA HIS A 88 -10.72 15.71 9.01
C HIS A 88 -9.99 14.42 8.62
N TRP A 89 -10.71 13.42 8.10
CA TRP A 89 -10.11 12.12 7.73
C TRP A 89 -9.32 12.20 6.43
N THR A 90 -8.02 12.01 6.52
CA THR A 90 -7.09 12.12 5.39
C THR A 90 -6.83 10.79 4.70
N LYS A 91 -6.12 10.84 3.56
CA LYS A 91 -5.61 9.61 2.89
C LYS A 91 -4.58 8.89 3.75
N GLU A 92 -3.79 9.62 4.52
CA GLU A 92 -2.80 9.06 5.43
C GLU A 92 -3.48 8.31 6.57
N ASP A 93 -4.56 8.89 7.15
CA ASP A 93 -5.36 8.22 8.16
C ASP A 93 -5.98 6.94 7.61
N THR A 94 -6.49 6.96 6.38
CA THR A 94 -7.00 5.76 5.70
C THR A 94 -5.94 4.67 5.58
N ALA A 95 -4.71 5.02 5.20
CA ALA A 95 -3.61 4.05 5.07
C ALA A 95 -3.21 3.45 6.42
N LYS A 96 -3.13 4.28 7.47
CA LYS A 96 -2.85 3.83 8.84
C LYS A 96 -3.94 2.93 9.40
N PHE A 97 -5.21 3.29 9.15
CA PHE A 97 -6.35 2.46 9.52
C PHE A 97 -6.33 1.10 8.79
N ALA A 98 -6.09 1.10 7.47
CA ALA A 98 -5.98 -0.13 6.68
C ALA A 98 -4.87 -1.04 7.20
N LYS A 99 -3.73 -0.47 7.61
CA LYS A 99 -2.63 -1.20 8.23
C LYS A 99 -3.02 -1.83 9.56
N ALA A 100 -3.67 -1.06 10.46
CA ALA A 100 -4.15 -1.57 11.74
C ALA A 100 -5.16 -2.71 11.53
N ALA A 101 -6.11 -2.53 10.60
CA ALA A 101 -7.10 -3.54 10.25
C ALA A 101 -6.46 -4.81 9.67
N SER A 102 -5.40 -4.69 8.86
CA SER A 102 -4.68 -5.84 8.29
C SER A 102 -4.05 -6.73 9.37
N GLY A 103 -3.66 -6.15 10.50
CA GLY A 103 -3.16 -6.91 11.66
C GLY A 103 -4.24 -7.63 12.47
N CYS A 104 -5.52 -7.38 12.18
CA CYS A 104 -6.66 -7.88 12.96
C CYS A 104 -7.64 -8.72 12.12
N ILE A 105 -7.25 -9.16 10.92
CA ILE A 105 -8.11 -9.97 10.03
C ILE A 105 -8.40 -11.34 10.61
N VAL A 106 -9.54 -11.91 10.20
CA VAL A 106 -9.95 -13.28 10.49
C VAL A 106 -9.83 -14.09 9.21
N ASP A 107 -8.71 -14.78 9.02
CA ASP A 107 -8.30 -15.41 7.75
C ASP A 107 -9.37 -16.31 7.12
N ASN A 108 -10.06 -17.11 7.90
CA ASN A 108 -11.11 -18.03 7.41
C ASN A 108 -12.41 -17.32 7.02
N LYS A 109 -12.47 -15.99 7.13
CA LYS A 109 -13.61 -15.16 6.73
C LYS A 109 -13.33 -14.33 5.47
N ALA A 110 -12.19 -14.56 4.84
CA ALA A 110 -11.86 -13.93 3.58
C ALA A 110 -12.83 -14.32 2.46
N VAL A 111 -13.22 -13.35 1.65
CA VAL A 111 -13.83 -13.59 0.35
C VAL A 111 -12.76 -13.40 -0.70
N THR A 112 -12.43 -14.45 -1.44
CA THR A 112 -11.36 -14.42 -2.43
C THR A 112 -11.90 -14.01 -3.80
N ALA A 113 -11.14 -13.22 -4.54
CA ALA A 113 -11.48 -12.80 -5.88
C ALA A 113 -11.41 -13.94 -6.89
N THR A 114 -12.28 -13.86 -7.90
CA THR A 114 -12.16 -14.64 -9.13
C THR A 114 -11.61 -13.76 -10.24
N GLU A 115 -10.57 -14.23 -10.94
CA GLU A 115 -9.97 -13.52 -12.08
C GLU A 115 -10.67 -13.93 -13.37
N ALA A 116 -11.01 -12.93 -14.20
CA ALA A 116 -11.45 -13.12 -15.57
C ALA A 116 -11.14 -11.85 -16.38
N ASP A 117 -10.55 -12.01 -17.56
CA ASP A 117 -10.29 -10.95 -18.54
C ASP A 117 -9.53 -9.72 -17.97
N GLY A 118 -8.53 -9.96 -17.12
CA GLY A 118 -7.75 -8.88 -16.49
C GLY A 118 -8.50 -8.11 -15.40
N LYS A 119 -9.52 -8.73 -14.83
CA LYS A 119 -10.30 -8.20 -13.71
C LYS A 119 -10.42 -9.25 -12.62
N TYR A 120 -10.36 -8.78 -11.39
CA TYR A 120 -10.58 -9.60 -10.22
C TYR A 120 -11.89 -9.20 -9.57
N THR A 121 -12.84 -10.10 -9.50
CA THR A 121 -14.17 -9.83 -8.93
C THR A 121 -14.32 -10.55 -7.60
N ILE A 122 -14.66 -9.79 -6.55
CA ILE A 122 -15.01 -10.30 -5.23
C ILE A 122 -16.50 -10.09 -5.03
N VAL A 123 -17.27 -11.16 -4.92
CA VAL A 123 -18.70 -11.09 -4.60
C VAL A 123 -18.85 -11.10 -3.10
N VAL A 124 -19.19 -9.97 -2.51
CA VAL A 124 -19.34 -9.85 -1.06
C VAL A 124 -20.79 -10.06 -0.61
N PRO A 125 -21.02 -10.62 0.60
CA PRO A 125 -22.34 -11.07 1.02
C PRO A 125 -23.30 -9.93 1.36
N SER A 126 -22.80 -8.75 1.72
CA SER A 126 -23.61 -7.61 2.15
C SER A 126 -22.94 -6.29 1.81
N VAL A 127 -23.70 -5.21 1.89
CA VAL A 127 -23.18 -3.85 1.89
C VAL A 127 -22.32 -3.61 3.14
N GLY A 128 -21.38 -2.69 3.08
CA GLY A 128 -20.55 -2.34 4.23
C GLY A 128 -19.14 -1.91 3.85
N TYR A 129 -18.27 -1.85 4.85
CA TYR A 129 -16.87 -1.53 4.64
C TYR A 129 -16.02 -2.79 4.62
N TYR A 130 -15.19 -2.88 3.62
CA TYR A 130 -14.29 -4.00 3.38
C TYR A 130 -12.84 -3.56 3.31
N LEU A 131 -11.98 -4.29 3.99
CA LEU A 131 -10.55 -4.27 3.75
C LEU A 131 -10.25 -5.22 2.60
N VAL A 132 -9.70 -4.71 1.53
CA VAL A 132 -9.21 -5.52 0.40
C VAL A 132 -7.69 -5.56 0.46
N VAL A 133 -7.14 -6.75 0.49
CA VAL A 133 -5.70 -6.98 0.52
C VAL A 133 -5.25 -7.77 -0.70
N ASP A 134 -4.08 -7.43 -1.22
CA ASP A 134 -3.33 -8.27 -2.14
C ASP A 134 -2.57 -9.31 -1.32
N ALA A 135 -3.09 -10.53 -1.27
CA ALA A 135 -2.53 -11.67 -0.55
C ALA A 135 -1.64 -12.55 -1.43
N THR A 136 -1.15 -12.02 -2.55
CA THR A 136 -0.25 -12.74 -3.44
C THR A 136 1.05 -13.05 -2.72
N GLU A 137 1.46 -14.31 -2.72
CA GLU A 137 2.74 -14.71 -2.13
C GLU A 137 3.91 -14.07 -2.86
N ASN A 138 4.77 -13.40 -2.11
CA ASN A 138 5.99 -12.79 -2.63
C ASN A 138 7.09 -13.84 -2.74
N ASN A 139 7.27 -14.38 -3.93
CA ASN A 139 8.41 -15.27 -4.22
C ASN A 139 9.72 -14.47 -4.45
N GLY A 140 9.99 -13.49 -3.60
CA GLY A 140 11.29 -12.82 -3.53
C GLY A 140 11.56 -11.70 -4.52
N VAL A 141 10.61 -11.27 -5.37
CA VAL A 141 10.83 -10.20 -6.34
C VAL A 141 9.57 -9.32 -6.49
N ASP A 142 9.72 -8.03 -6.20
CA ASP A 142 8.90 -6.89 -6.66
C ASP A 142 7.37 -7.01 -6.53
N LYS A 143 6.85 -7.33 -5.36
CA LYS A 143 5.40 -7.27 -5.15
C LYS A 143 5.08 -6.33 -3.99
N ALA A 144 4.64 -5.13 -4.32
CA ALA A 144 3.96 -4.27 -3.36
C ALA A 144 2.57 -4.85 -3.09
N ASN A 145 2.32 -5.27 -1.85
CA ASN A 145 0.99 -5.65 -1.40
C ASN A 145 0.26 -4.38 -0.98
N SER A 146 -0.89 -4.13 -1.56
CA SER A 146 -1.74 -3.00 -1.20
C SER A 146 -2.90 -3.44 -0.32
N ALA A 147 -3.23 -2.63 0.67
CA ALA A 147 -4.44 -2.76 1.45
C ALA A 147 -5.32 -1.53 1.20
N LEU A 148 -6.58 -1.76 0.88
CA LEU A 148 -7.56 -0.73 0.55
C LEU A 148 -8.79 -0.88 1.42
N ILE A 149 -9.33 0.24 1.90
CA ILE A 149 -10.63 0.27 2.56
C ILE A 149 -11.66 0.76 1.55
N LEU A 150 -12.71 -0.02 1.37
CA LEU A 150 -13.77 0.27 0.42
C LEU A 150 -15.14 0.25 1.08
N ASN A 151 -15.95 1.26 0.78
CA ASN A 151 -17.37 1.23 1.05
C ASN A 151 -18.07 0.56 -0.13
N VAL A 152 -18.74 -0.56 0.13
CA VAL A 152 -19.42 -1.36 -0.89
C VAL A 152 -20.92 -1.24 -0.69
N SER A 153 -21.59 -0.59 -1.64
CA SER A 153 -23.05 -0.40 -1.68
C SER A 153 -23.63 -0.79 -3.04
N GLY A 154 -23.07 -1.81 -3.68
CA GLY A 154 -23.35 -2.27 -5.02
C GLY A 154 -22.05 -2.70 -5.69
N THR A 155 -21.92 -2.49 -7.01
CA THR A 155 -20.65 -2.74 -7.70
C THR A 155 -19.69 -1.57 -7.48
N THR A 156 -18.53 -1.86 -6.91
CA THR A 156 -17.47 -0.89 -6.63
C THR A 156 -16.23 -1.22 -7.48
N ASP A 157 -15.86 -0.33 -8.38
CA ASP A 157 -14.68 -0.45 -9.24
C ASP A 157 -13.44 0.14 -8.54
N VAL A 158 -12.34 -0.60 -8.56
CA VAL A 158 -11.06 -0.19 -7.99
C VAL A 158 -9.93 -0.45 -8.99
N THR A 159 -9.04 0.51 -9.10
CA THR A 159 -7.76 0.32 -9.79
C THR A 159 -6.64 0.44 -8.77
N PRO A 160 -5.88 -0.62 -8.48
CA PRO A 160 -4.78 -0.55 -7.55
C PRO A 160 -3.73 0.44 -8.06
N LYS A 161 -3.37 1.41 -7.22
CA LYS A 161 -2.23 2.28 -7.50
C LYS A 161 -0.99 1.59 -6.94
N ARG A 162 -0.30 0.86 -7.80
CA ARG A 162 1.01 0.30 -7.48
C ARG A 162 2.06 1.18 -8.10
N THR A 163 2.85 1.80 -7.28
CA THR A 163 4.06 2.47 -7.72
C THR A 163 5.19 1.44 -7.57
N LYS A 164 5.69 0.93 -8.69
CA LYS A 164 6.87 0.04 -8.65
C LYS A 164 8.12 0.90 -8.46
N PRO A 165 9.09 0.45 -7.65
CA PRO A 165 10.40 1.06 -7.65
C PRO A 165 10.96 1.06 -9.07
N THR A 166 11.63 2.12 -9.45
CA THR A 166 12.39 2.18 -10.70
C THR A 166 13.87 2.10 -10.40
N LEU A 167 14.64 1.55 -11.32
CA LEU A 167 16.08 1.54 -11.25
C LEU A 167 16.65 1.88 -12.62
N THR A 168 17.58 2.82 -12.64
CA THR A 168 18.41 3.12 -13.81
C THR A 168 19.87 3.02 -13.41
N LYS A 169 20.70 2.45 -14.28
CA LYS A 169 22.16 2.43 -14.13
C LYS A 169 22.75 3.19 -15.30
N GLN A 170 23.64 4.11 -15.00
CA GLN A 170 24.34 4.93 -15.98
C GLN A 170 25.83 4.88 -15.74
N ILE A 171 26.60 5.05 -16.80
CA ILE A 171 28.06 5.15 -16.80
C ILE A 171 28.45 6.59 -17.15
N LYS A 172 29.51 7.08 -16.53
CA LYS A 172 30.03 8.42 -16.82
C LYS A 172 30.96 8.37 -18.03
N HIS A 173 30.74 9.26 -18.99
CA HIS A 173 31.59 9.42 -20.14
C HIS A 173 32.87 10.19 -19.79
N ASN A 174 34.02 9.72 -20.23
CA ASN A 174 35.30 10.40 -20.02
C ASN A 174 35.42 11.70 -20.84
N GLU A 175 34.87 11.71 -22.05
CA GLU A 175 35.02 12.86 -22.95
C GLU A 175 34.30 14.13 -22.46
N ASN A 176 33.13 13.99 -21.87
CA ASN A 176 32.28 15.16 -21.57
C ASN A 176 31.69 15.14 -20.13
N ASN A 177 32.04 14.16 -19.29
CA ASN A 177 31.52 13.98 -17.95
C ASN A 177 29.99 13.82 -17.86
N SER A 178 29.30 13.52 -18.97
CA SER A 178 27.88 13.23 -18.98
C SER A 178 27.59 11.79 -18.53
N TRP A 179 26.35 11.54 -18.13
CA TRP A 179 25.87 10.22 -17.77
C TRP A 179 25.08 9.60 -18.94
N GLY A 180 25.37 8.35 -19.27
CA GLY A 180 24.71 7.63 -20.34
C GLY A 180 24.61 6.15 -20.11
N ASP A 181 23.95 5.44 -21.02
CA ASP A 181 23.76 4.00 -20.93
C ASP A 181 24.96 3.22 -21.44
N VAL A 182 25.84 3.88 -22.19
CA VAL A 182 27.08 3.32 -22.76
C VAL A 182 28.23 4.27 -22.41
N GLY A 183 29.38 3.71 -22.02
CA GLY A 183 30.59 4.49 -21.73
C GLY A 183 31.59 4.48 -22.87
N ASP A 184 32.52 5.43 -22.82
CA ASP A 184 33.67 5.59 -23.73
C ASP A 184 35.02 5.33 -23.02
N ASN A 185 34.98 4.62 -21.90
CA ASN A 185 36.12 4.37 -21.04
C ASN A 185 37.09 3.33 -21.65
N ALA A 186 38.38 3.54 -21.47
CA ALA A 186 39.42 2.64 -21.91
C ALA A 186 39.88 1.67 -20.80
N ILE A 187 40.63 0.64 -21.16
CA ILE A 187 41.22 -0.28 -20.19
C ILE A 187 42.22 0.48 -19.30
N GLY A 188 41.99 0.39 -17.99
CA GLY A 188 42.81 1.08 -16.97
C GLY A 188 42.21 2.37 -16.46
N ASP A 189 41.07 2.84 -17.03
CA ASP A 189 40.37 4.00 -16.52
C ASP A 189 39.60 3.72 -15.24
N ASP A 190 39.48 4.72 -14.39
CA ASP A 190 38.52 4.71 -13.29
C ASP A 190 37.13 5.02 -13.82
N VAL A 191 36.22 4.04 -13.74
CA VAL A 191 34.89 4.14 -14.31
C VAL A 191 33.87 4.44 -13.21
N GLU A 192 33.17 5.55 -13.32
CA GLU A 192 32.08 5.89 -12.40
C GLU A 192 30.74 5.36 -12.92
N PHE A 193 30.01 4.66 -12.05
CA PHE A 193 28.63 4.25 -12.26
C PHE A 193 27.68 5.02 -11.34
N LYS A 194 26.52 5.36 -11.85
CA LYS A 194 25.43 5.94 -11.07
C LYS A 194 24.21 5.07 -11.16
N ILE A 195 23.73 4.59 -10.03
CA ILE A 195 22.46 3.87 -9.92
C ILE A 195 21.46 4.81 -9.27
N THR A 196 20.39 5.10 -9.99
CA THR A 196 19.28 5.91 -9.49
C THR A 196 18.07 5.03 -9.31
N THR A 197 17.47 5.08 -8.13
CA THR A 197 16.27 4.33 -7.80
C THR A 197 15.20 5.26 -7.26
N THR A 198 13.93 4.97 -7.53
CA THR A 198 12.81 5.66 -6.91
C THR A 198 12.08 4.71 -5.98
N ILE A 199 11.80 5.17 -4.77
CA ILE A 199 10.97 4.48 -3.80
C ILE A 199 9.53 4.96 -3.99
N PRO A 200 8.54 4.06 -4.00
CA PRO A 200 7.13 4.44 -4.14
C PRO A 200 6.66 5.41 -3.06
N SER A 201 5.76 6.32 -3.42
CA SER A 201 5.21 7.31 -2.47
C SER A 201 4.32 6.71 -1.38
N ASP A 202 3.85 5.48 -1.55
CA ASP A 202 3.04 4.73 -0.59
C ASP A 202 3.89 3.99 0.46
N VAL A 203 5.21 4.13 0.40
CA VAL A 203 6.14 3.56 1.40
C VAL A 203 5.83 4.03 2.83
N SER A 204 5.26 5.21 2.98
CA SER A 204 4.84 5.75 4.28
C SER A 204 3.74 4.94 4.99
N ALA A 205 3.05 4.07 4.26
CA ALA A 205 2.07 3.14 4.83
C ALA A 205 2.71 1.95 5.57
N TYR A 206 4.03 1.77 5.45
CA TYR A 206 4.77 0.66 6.06
C TYR A 206 5.65 1.16 7.20
N ASP A 207 5.77 0.39 8.30
CA ASP A 207 6.69 0.71 9.40
C ASP A 207 8.15 0.54 8.99
N LYS A 208 8.39 -0.41 8.10
CA LYS A 208 9.70 -0.73 7.56
C LYS A 208 9.56 -1.09 6.08
N TYR A 209 10.31 -0.40 5.26
CA TYR A 209 10.45 -0.71 3.85
C TYR A 209 11.88 -1.16 3.57
N THR A 210 12.06 -2.41 3.20
CA THR A 210 13.39 -2.94 2.85
C THR A 210 13.56 -2.87 1.34
N TYR A 211 14.56 -2.12 0.92
CA TYR A 211 14.93 -1.97 -0.47
C TYR A 211 16.39 -2.36 -0.66
N THR A 212 16.64 -3.35 -1.49
CA THR A 212 18.00 -3.85 -1.75
C THR A 212 18.36 -3.63 -3.21
N VAL A 213 19.43 -2.90 -3.45
CA VAL A 213 20.04 -2.76 -4.77
C VAL A 213 21.20 -3.74 -4.85
N ARG A 214 21.18 -4.56 -5.89
CA ARG A 214 22.30 -5.46 -6.21
C ARG A 214 22.87 -5.05 -7.54
N ASP A 215 24.17 -4.80 -7.58
CA ASP A 215 24.92 -4.58 -8.80
C ASP A 215 26.03 -5.62 -8.93
N GLN A 216 26.14 -6.21 -10.10
CA GLN A 216 27.19 -7.16 -10.40
C GLN A 216 28.06 -6.57 -11.51
N LEU A 217 29.29 -6.28 -11.18
CA LEU A 217 30.29 -5.88 -12.15
C LEU A 217 30.67 -7.07 -13.03
N SER A 218 30.81 -6.83 -14.33
CA SER A 218 31.31 -7.85 -15.27
C SER A 218 32.80 -8.09 -15.07
N GLU A 219 33.28 -9.20 -15.64
CA GLU A 219 34.74 -9.50 -15.69
C GLU A 219 35.48 -8.32 -16.32
N GLY A 220 36.59 -7.95 -15.72
CA GLY A 220 37.44 -6.82 -16.15
C GLY A 220 37.25 -5.55 -15.31
N PHE A 221 36.22 -5.48 -14.45
CA PHE A 221 36.10 -4.41 -13.45
C PHE A 221 36.56 -4.84 -12.07
N THR A 222 37.22 -3.94 -11.38
CA THR A 222 37.55 -4.09 -9.96
C THR A 222 36.81 -3.03 -9.20
N PHE A 223 36.11 -3.43 -8.15
CA PHE A 223 35.40 -2.48 -7.29
C PHE A 223 36.38 -1.76 -6.36
N ASN A 224 36.39 -0.42 -6.39
CA ASN A 224 37.34 0.39 -5.61
C ASN A 224 36.86 0.71 -4.18
N ASP A 225 35.75 0.09 -3.73
CA ASP A 225 35.17 0.24 -2.40
C ASP A 225 34.87 1.72 -2.01
N ASN A 226 34.43 2.50 -2.98
CA ASN A 226 34.18 3.94 -2.84
C ASN A 226 32.71 4.33 -3.06
N LEU A 227 31.79 3.46 -2.63
CA LEU A 227 30.35 3.68 -2.79
C LEU A 227 29.86 4.87 -1.95
N THR A 228 29.11 5.77 -2.59
CA THR A 228 28.46 6.90 -1.93
C THR A 228 26.94 6.85 -2.14
N TYR A 229 26.18 7.37 -1.18
CA TYR A 229 24.72 7.41 -1.24
C TYR A 229 24.22 8.84 -1.09
N LYS A 230 23.19 9.16 -1.84
CA LYS A 230 22.43 10.39 -1.69
C LYS A 230 20.95 10.07 -1.75
N TYR A 231 20.18 10.72 -0.90
CA TYR A 231 18.73 10.56 -0.83
C TYR A 231 18.08 11.90 -1.17
N TYR A 232 16.98 11.82 -1.91
CA TYR A 232 16.24 13.00 -2.34
C TYR A 232 14.76 12.79 -2.03
N ASP A 233 14.07 13.86 -1.66
CA ASP A 233 12.61 13.86 -1.55
C ASP A 233 11.94 13.94 -2.92
N ALA A 234 10.60 14.00 -2.94
CA ALA A 234 9.81 14.07 -4.17
C ALA A 234 10.03 15.36 -4.95
N ASP A 235 10.50 16.43 -4.28
CA ASP A 235 10.81 17.73 -4.88
C ASP A 235 12.27 17.84 -5.33
N GLY A 236 13.05 16.76 -5.17
CA GLY A 236 14.46 16.71 -5.57
C GLY A 236 15.42 17.37 -4.58
N GLN A 237 14.98 17.64 -3.33
CA GLN A 237 15.85 18.18 -2.29
C GLN A 237 16.59 17.04 -1.58
N GLU A 238 17.91 17.24 -1.36
CA GLU A 238 18.72 16.23 -0.67
C GLU A 238 18.30 16.07 0.79
N ILE A 239 17.98 14.83 1.18
CA ILE A 239 17.64 14.47 2.56
C ILE A 239 18.93 14.02 3.26
N THR A 240 19.36 14.77 4.27
CA THR A 240 20.63 14.53 4.99
C THR A 240 20.50 13.68 6.23
N SER A 241 19.27 13.32 6.65
CA SER A 241 18.98 12.56 7.88
C SER A 241 18.25 11.26 7.59
N VAL A 242 18.85 10.38 6.78
CA VAL A 242 18.32 9.02 6.55
C VAL A 242 19.11 8.03 7.41
N THR A 243 18.41 7.28 8.26
CA THR A 243 19.02 6.16 8.98
C THR A 243 18.94 4.92 8.09
N VAL A 244 20.08 4.46 7.63
CA VAL A 244 20.19 3.19 6.88
C VAL A 244 20.54 2.11 7.90
N GLY A 245 19.66 1.14 8.06
CA GLY A 245 19.96 -0.05 8.86
C GLY A 245 20.73 -1.09 8.05
N PRO A 246 21.43 -2.00 8.70
CA PRO A 246 22.12 -3.12 8.05
C PRO A 246 21.15 -4.09 7.40
#